data_f86f30f137cff19d51695fa81d89c21a
#
_entry.id   f86f30f137cff19d51695fa81d89c21a
#
_cell.length_a   1.000
_cell.length_b   1.000
_cell.length_c   1.000
_cell.angle_alpha   90.00
_cell.angle_beta   90.00
_cell.angle_gamma   90.00
#
_symmetry.space_group_name_H-M   'P 1'
#
loop_
_entity.id
_entity.type
_entity.pdbx_description
1 polymer ?
#
loop_
_entity_poly.entity_id
_entity_poly.type
_entity_poly.pdbx_seq_one_letter_code
_entity_poly.pdbx_strand_id
1 'polypeptide(L)'
;MKFSNVMMDWYRLAKVGLLLQIGVLAFGQAQAQLAPPPPPAKINITVSNGKSLAGWRVPVGDWKLVKSAVKSSDNPKAFTLIEGKGVLINGDTGRANNLFSKHEHGDVMAVIEHMVPQGSNSGIYFQGRYEIQILDSYGKKKITFGDNGGIYQRWANGKGFGGIAPIVNVSKPPGEWQKFIITFRAPRFDKSGRKIENARFVKVIQNGQLIHDNVEVTGPTRSAGFTDEKPTGPLMLQGDHGPVAFRKIVLKPAKLD
;
A
#
# COMPACT_ATOMS: atom_id res chain seq x y z
N MET A 1 55.63 -58.91 5.08
CA MET A 1 55.64 -60.07 6.00
C MET A 1 54.17 -60.34 6.30
N LYS A 2 53.71 -61.39 5.72
CA LYS A 2 53.17 -62.64 6.24
C LYS A 2 51.83 -62.45 7.00
N PHE A 3 50.75 -62.87 6.37
CA PHE A 3 50.03 -64.17 6.53
C PHE A 3 49.12 -64.12 7.76
N SER A 4 47.88 -64.55 7.84
CA SER A 4 47.17 -65.59 7.06
C SER A 4 45.69 -65.58 7.41
N ASN A 5 44.94 -66.06 6.47
CA ASN A 5 43.63 -66.68 6.55
C ASN A 5 43.41 -67.56 7.78
N VAL A 6 42.14 -67.69 8.23
CA VAL A 6 41.56 -69.05 8.40
C VAL A 6 40.04 -68.90 8.26
N MET A 7 39.56 -69.74 7.44
CA MET A 7 38.19 -70.05 6.99
C MET A 7 37.51 -71.05 7.91
N MET A 8 36.23 -71.27 7.59
CA MET A 8 35.40 -72.46 7.90
C MET A 8 34.60 -72.46 9.20
N ASP A 9 33.45 -72.81 9.27
CA ASP A 9 32.38 -73.48 8.51
C ASP A 9 31.40 -74.07 9.52
N TRP A 10 30.26 -74.41 9.11
CA TRP A 10 29.33 -75.44 9.56
C TRP A 10 27.97 -75.03 10.24
N TYR A 11 26.96 -75.14 9.44
CA TYR A 11 25.73 -75.95 9.38
C TYR A 11 24.54 -75.67 10.28
N ARG A 12 23.47 -75.37 9.58
CA ARG A 12 22.12 -76.00 9.61
C ARG A 12 21.39 -76.21 10.94
N LEU A 13 20.21 -75.68 11.00
CA LEU A 13 18.88 -76.37 11.19
C LEU A 13 17.91 -75.31 11.74
N ALA A 14 16.79 -75.12 11.31
CA ALA A 14 15.56 -75.71 11.12
C ALA A 14 14.44 -74.62 11.01
N LYS A 15 13.58 -74.87 10.12
CA LYS A 15 12.34 -74.13 9.88
C LYS A 15 11.43 -74.15 11.11
N VAL A 16 10.92 -72.97 11.56
CA VAL A 16 9.56 -72.83 12.01
C VAL A 16 9.02 -71.50 11.52
N GLY A 17 8.05 -71.57 10.67
CA GLY A 17 7.37 -70.40 10.14
C GLY A 17 6.43 -69.80 11.20
N LEU A 18 6.61 -68.52 11.41
CA LEU A 18 5.56 -67.73 12.06
C LEU A 18 5.29 -66.52 11.18
N LEU A 19 4.20 -66.58 10.40
CA LEU A 19 3.64 -65.49 9.66
C LEU A 19 3.09 -64.44 10.61
N LEU A 20 3.87 -63.43 10.92
CA LEU A 20 3.33 -62.20 11.51
C LEU A 20 2.83 -61.33 10.38
N GLN A 21 1.53 -61.30 10.16
CA GLN A 21 0.87 -60.27 9.37
C GLN A 21 0.94 -58.97 10.15
N ILE A 22 1.88 -58.10 9.73
CA ILE A 22 1.89 -56.71 10.15
C ILE A 22 0.82 -55.99 9.32
N GLY A 23 -0.37 -55.80 9.95
CA GLY A 23 -1.39 -54.92 9.38
C GLY A 23 -0.90 -53.47 9.41
N VAL A 24 -0.52 -52.94 8.27
CA VAL A 24 -0.27 -51.50 8.09
C VAL A 24 -1.61 -50.80 8.16
N LEU A 25 -1.97 -50.30 9.33
CA LEU A 25 -3.07 -49.33 9.46
C LEU A 25 -2.61 -48.03 8.82
N ALA A 26 -3.03 -47.83 7.55
CA ALA A 26 -2.92 -46.55 6.88
C ALA A 26 -3.87 -45.55 7.59
N PHE A 27 -3.35 -44.76 8.51
CA PHE A 27 -4.02 -43.56 8.97
C PHE A 27 -4.05 -42.57 7.83
N GLY A 28 -5.12 -42.58 7.06
CA GLY A 28 -5.46 -41.53 6.13
C GLY A 28 -5.71 -40.25 6.93
N GLN A 29 -4.71 -39.38 7.03
CA GLN A 29 -4.93 -38.01 7.48
C GLN A 29 -5.77 -37.31 6.43
N ALA A 30 -7.06 -37.21 6.66
CA ALA A 30 -7.92 -36.29 5.93
C ALA A 30 -7.40 -34.86 6.20
N GLN A 31 -6.62 -34.32 5.29
CA GLN A 31 -6.31 -32.90 5.29
C GLN A 31 -7.64 -32.17 5.08
N ALA A 32 -8.18 -31.59 6.14
CA ALA A 32 -9.28 -30.65 6.04
C ALA A 32 -8.81 -29.51 5.11
N GLN A 33 -9.26 -29.55 3.86
CA GLN A 33 -9.03 -28.51 2.90
C GLN A 33 -9.83 -27.30 3.36
N LEU A 34 -9.14 -26.34 4.04
CA LEU A 34 -9.75 -25.08 4.41
C LEU A 34 -10.36 -24.47 3.16
N ALA A 35 -11.67 -24.21 3.20
CA ALA A 35 -12.35 -23.52 2.13
C ALA A 35 -11.59 -22.24 1.78
N PRO A 36 -11.42 -21.89 0.49
CA PRO A 36 -10.78 -20.64 0.11
C PRO A 36 -11.55 -19.49 0.76
N PRO A 37 -10.84 -18.46 1.23
CA PRO A 37 -11.49 -17.28 1.82
C PRO A 37 -12.53 -16.76 0.82
N PRO A 38 -13.70 -16.29 1.29
CA PRO A 38 -14.72 -15.74 0.42
C PRO A 38 -14.12 -14.62 -0.44
N PRO A 39 -14.51 -14.51 -1.71
CA PRO A 39 -14.03 -13.43 -2.56
C PRO A 39 -14.34 -12.10 -1.89
N PRO A 40 -13.40 -11.15 -1.91
CA PRO A 40 -13.62 -9.83 -1.30
C PRO A 40 -14.89 -9.22 -1.87
N ALA A 41 -15.75 -8.74 -1.00
CA ALA A 41 -17.00 -8.11 -1.39
C ALA A 41 -16.69 -6.99 -2.41
N LYS A 42 -17.40 -7.01 -3.55
CA LYS A 42 -17.27 -6.00 -4.64
C LYS A 42 -17.79 -4.60 -4.22
N ILE A 43 -17.71 -4.26 -2.95
CA ILE A 43 -18.24 -3.01 -2.40
C ILE A 43 -17.19 -1.91 -2.61
N ASN A 44 -17.56 -0.88 -3.36
CA ASN A 44 -16.74 0.33 -3.41
C ASN A 44 -16.67 0.95 -2.00
N ILE A 45 -15.46 1.06 -1.46
CA ILE A 45 -15.24 1.69 -0.17
C ILE A 45 -15.04 3.17 -0.44
N THR A 46 -16.08 3.96 -0.19
CA THR A 46 -15.96 5.41 -0.20
C THR A 46 -15.35 5.84 1.11
N VAL A 47 -14.05 6.10 1.11
CA VAL A 47 -13.30 6.55 2.30
C VAL A 47 -13.65 7.99 2.63
N SER A 48 -13.79 8.85 1.62
CA SER A 48 -14.28 10.21 1.78
C SER A 48 -15.18 10.62 0.60
N ASN A 49 -16.36 11.11 0.94
CA ASN A 49 -17.29 11.74 0.01
C ASN A 49 -17.56 13.20 0.39
N GLY A 50 -16.75 13.75 1.29
CA GLY A 50 -16.92 15.10 1.82
C GLY A 50 -18.12 15.28 2.76
N LYS A 51 -18.88 14.24 3.09
CA LYS A 51 -20.08 14.35 3.93
C LYS A 51 -19.84 14.01 5.40
N SER A 52 -18.85 13.14 5.69
CA SER A 52 -18.57 12.62 7.02
C SER A 52 -17.11 12.21 7.18
N LEU A 53 -16.60 12.31 8.41
CA LEU A 53 -15.30 11.77 8.83
C LEU A 53 -15.40 10.31 9.33
N ALA A 54 -16.56 9.68 9.24
CA ALA A 54 -16.81 8.33 9.78
C ALA A 54 -15.93 7.23 9.16
N GLY A 55 -15.38 7.44 7.96
CA GLY A 55 -14.46 6.52 7.29
C GLY A 55 -13.01 6.55 7.81
N TRP A 56 -12.70 7.46 8.74
CA TRP A 56 -11.38 7.69 9.28
C TRP A 56 -11.24 7.19 10.72
N ARG A 57 -10.02 6.80 11.11
CA ARG A 57 -9.68 6.43 12.49
C ARG A 57 -9.68 7.68 13.36
N VAL A 58 -10.04 7.53 14.62
CA VAL A 58 -10.01 8.61 15.61
C VAL A 58 -8.76 8.47 16.49
N PRO A 59 -8.20 9.58 17.00
CA PRO A 59 -8.62 10.97 16.73
C PRO A 59 -8.23 11.41 15.32
N VAL A 60 -9.11 12.22 14.69
CA VAL A 60 -8.81 12.79 13.36
C VAL A 60 -7.94 14.06 13.44
N GLY A 61 -7.69 14.56 14.65
CA GLY A 61 -6.96 15.82 14.86
C GLY A 61 -7.62 16.99 14.16
N ASP A 62 -6.81 17.84 13.52
CA ASP A 62 -7.28 19.07 12.85
C ASP A 62 -7.95 18.83 11.49
N TRP A 63 -8.03 17.57 11.04
CA TRP A 63 -8.75 17.25 9.80
C TRP A 63 -10.23 17.60 9.94
N LYS A 64 -10.74 18.36 8.99
CA LYS A 64 -12.12 18.83 8.99
C LYS A 64 -12.74 18.83 7.60
N LEU A 65 -14.07 18.95 7.57
CA LEU A 65 -14.83 19.12 6.34
C LEU A 65 -15.16 20.59 6.16
N VAL A 66 -15.05 21.04 4.91
CA VAL A 66 -15.47 22.37 4.46
C VAL A 66 -16.37 22.23 3.23
N LYS A 67 -17.17 23.25 2.90
CA LYS A 67 -17.98 23.27 1.68
C LYS A 67 -17.09 23.34 0.44
N SER A 68 -16.07 24.20 0.49
CA SER A 68 -15.08 24.34 -0.56
C SER A 68 -13.76 24.89 -0.02
N ALA A 69 -12.67 24.58 -0.72
CA ALA A 69 -11.37 25.19 -0.57
C ALA A 69 -10.97 25.75 -1.94
N VAL A 70 -10.53 27.00 -1.98
CA VAL A 70 -10.00 27.64 -3.18
C VAL A 70 -8.63 28.26 -2.85
N LYS A 71 -7.75 28.40 -3.82
CA LYS A 71 -6.49 29.08 -3.60
C LYS A 71 -6.78 30.51 -3.12
N SER A 72 -6.16 30.93 -2.01
CA SER A 72 -6.33 32.28 -1.49
C SER A 72 -5.75 33.34 -2.46
N SER A 73 -6.44 34.46 -2.62
CA SER A 73 -5.94 35.63 -3.35
C SER A 73 -4.81 36.33 -2.59
N ASP A 74 -4.91 36.36 -1.27
CA ASP A 74 -4.02 37.14 -0.38
C ASP A 74 -2.76 36.37 -0.01
N ASN A 75 -2.85 35.02 0.01
CA ASN A 75 -1.73 34.16 0.30
C ASN A 75 -1.73 32.93 -0.63
N PRO A 76 -0.87 32.91 -1.67
CA PRO A 76 -0.85 31.82 -2.64
C PRO A 76 -0.50 30.44 -2.02
N LYS A 77 0.05 30.42 -0.79
CA LYS A 77 0.41 29.20 -0.04
C LYS A 77 -0.73 28.69 0.85
N ALA A 78 -1.90 29.30 0.82
CA ALA A 78 -3.03 28.95 1.64
C ALA A 78 -4.31 28.72 0.81
N PHE A 79 -5.32 28.16 1.47
CA PHE A 79 -6.68 28.13 0.97
C PHE A 79 -7.56 29.20 1.62
N THR A 80 -8.46 29.79 0.90
CA THR A 80 -9.67 30.40 1.42
C THR A 80 -10.72 29.29 1.55
N LEU A 81 -11.27 29.14 2.77
CA LEU A 81 -12.18 28.06 3.12
C LEU A 81 -13.60 28.60 3.27
N ILE A 82 -14.57 27.85 2.75
CA ILE A 82 -16.00 28.12 2.98
C ILE A 82 -16.53 27.00 3.90
N GLU A 83 -17.12 27.36 5.03
CA GLU A 83 -17.67 26.41 5.99
C GLU A 83 -18.75 25.52 5.38
N GLY A 84 -18.80 24.26 5.86
CA GLY A 84 -19.78 23.28 5.44
C GLY A 84 -19.19 21.91 5.19
N LYS A 85 -19.75 21.17 4.22
CA LYS A 85 -19.32 19.81 3.87
C LYS A 85 -19.16 19.67 2.36
N GLY A 86 -18.18 18.90 1.92
CA GLY A 86 -17.90 18.66 0.50
C GLY A 86 -16.45 18.30 0.26
N VAL A 87 -15.54 18.89 1.04
CA VAL A 87 -14.09 18.76 0.87
C VAL A 87 -13.47 18.45 2.23
N LEU A 88 -12.57 17.49 2.26
CA LEU A 88 -11.73 17.14 3.42
C LEU A 88 -10.43 17.95 3.32
N ILE A 89 -10.05 18.62 4.40
CA ILE A 89 -8.78 19.38 4.50
C ILE A 89 -8.01 19.01 5.77
N ASN A 90 -6.72 19.19 5.75
CA ASN A 90 -5.82 18.95 6.88
C ASN A 90 -5.65 20.20 7.78
N GLY A 91 -6.78 20.77 8.19
CA GLY A 91 -6.82 21.98 9.03
C GLY A 91 -6.53 23.27 8.26
N ASP A 92 -6.48 24.37 8.99
CA ASP A 92 -6.33 25.71 8.42
C ASP A 92 -4.87 25.98 8.00
N THR A 93 -3.92 25.36 8.70
CA THR A 93 -2.48 25.59 8.51
C THR A 93 -1.79 24.52 7.68
N GLY A 94 -2.46 23.39 7.41
CA GLY A 94 -1.83 22.23 6.76
C GLY A 94 -0.79 21.52 7.64
N ARG A 95 -1.00 21.50 8.96
CA ARG A 95 -0.09 20.90 9.96
C ARG A 95 -0.80 19.88 10.86
N ALA A 96 -1.73 19.13 10.30
CA ALA A 96 -2.42 18.07 11.01
C ALA A 96 -1.56 16.79 11.11
N ASN A 97 -1.90 15.91 12.05
CA ASN A 97 -1.36 14.55 12.07
C ASN A 97 -1.78 13.77 10.82
N ASN A 98 -1.06 12.68 10.53
CA ASN A 98 -1.46 11.77 9.46
C ASN A 98 -2.83 11.15 9.73
N LEU A 99 -3.66 11.03 8.70
CA LEU A 99 -5.02 10.53 8.80
C LEU A 99 -5.12 9.12 8.18
N PHE A 100 -5.62 8.17 8.96
CA PHE A 100 -5.71 6.76 8.56
C PHE A 100 -7.17 6.36 8.31
N SER A 101 -7.42 5.64 7.22
CA SER A 101 -8.75 5.06 6.98
C SER A 101 -9.08 3.95 7.99
N LYS A 102 -10.37 3.78 8.35
CA LYS A 102 -10.82 2.64 9.13
C LYS A 102 -10.73 1.34 8.34
N HIS A 103 -11.12 1.39 7.07
CA HIS A 103 -11.04 0.24 6.19
C HIS A 103 -9.61 0.00 5.75
N GLU A 104 -9.18 -1.23 5.87
CA GLU A 104 -7.92 -1.70 5.31
C GLU A 104 -8.14 -2.26 3.90
N HIS A 105 -7.10 -2.20 3.09
CA HIS A 105 -7.12 -2.73 1.74
C HIS A 105 -5.89 -3.59 1.45
N GLY A 106 -6.06 -4.59 0.60
CA GLY A 106 -5.01 -5.29 -0.11
C GLY A 106 -4.85 -4.71 -1.51
N ASP A 107 -5.11 -5.54 -2.54
CA ASP A 107 -5.18 -5.07 -3.92
C ASP A 107 -6.34 -4.12 -4.11
N VAL A 108 -6.09 -3.00 -4.78
CA VAL A 108 -7.10 -1.96 -4.88
C VAL A 108 -6.92 -1.11 -6.14
N MET A 109 -8.04 -0.67 -6.69
CA MET A 109 -8.09 0.48 -7.59
C MET A 109 -8.59 1.68 -6.78
N ALA A 110 -7.81 2.77 -6.75
CA ALA A 110 -8.16 4.01 -6.06
C ALA A 110 -8.46 5.12 -7.06
N VAL A 111 -9.49 5.93 -6.76
CA VAL A 111 -9.76 7.20 -7.43
C VAL A 111 -9.69 8.29 -6.39
N ILE A 112 -8.73 9.20 -6.53
CA ILE A 112 -8.44 10.25 -5.55
C ILE A 112 -8.36 11.59 -6.27
N GLU A 113 -9.15 12.56 -5.79
CA GLU A 113 -9.12 13.93 -6.28
C GLU A 113 -8.60 14.84 -5.17
N HIS A 114 -7.50 15.54 -5.46
CA HIS A 114 -6.81 16.40 -4.52
C HIS A 114 -6.49 17.77 -5.13
N MET A 115 -6.18 18.71 -4.27
CA MET A 115 -5.75 20.05 -4.64
C MET A 115 -4.76 20.56 -3.60
N VAL A 116 -3.76 21.29 -4.05
CA VAL A 116 -2.77 21.95 -3.18
C VAL A 116 -2.61 23.42 -3.57
N PRO A 117 -2.33 24.32 -2.63
CA PRO A 117 -1.89 25.67 -2.95
C PRO A 117 -0.38 25.67 -3.30
N GLN A 118 0.16 26.84 -3.61
CA GLN A 118 1.55 27.00 -4.04
C GLN A 118 2.55 26.46 -3.00
N GLY A 119 3.49 25.65 -3.47
CA GLY A 119 4.58 25.09 -2.67
C GLY A 119 4.16 24.07 -1.62
N SER A 120 2.89 23.65 -1.59
CA SER A 120 2.41 22.69 -0.61
C SER A 120 2.81 21.26 -0.94
N ASN A 121 2.92 20.45 0.12
CA ASN A 121 3.35 19.06 0.10
C ASN A 121 2.42 18.20 0.95
N SER A 122 2.14 17.00 0.49
CA SER A 122 1.37 15.94 1.17
C SER A 122 1.73 14.59 0.55
N GLY A 123 1.08 13.50 0.97
CA GLY A 123 1.28 12.17 0.40
C GLY A 123 0.07 11.27 0.60
N ILE A 124 -0.07 10.30 -0.29
CA ILE A 124 -1.07 9.22 -0.19
C ILE A 124 -0.32 7.91 -0.03
N TYR A 125 -0.46 7.29 1.15
CA TYR A 125 0.23 6.04 1.46
C TYR A 125 -0.72 4.85 1.36
N PHE A 126 -0.50 4.00 0.37
CA PHE A 126 -1.21 2.72 0.27
C PHE A 126 -0.77 1.79 1.39
N GLN A 127 -1.73 1.17 2.06
CA GLN A 127 -1.54 0.37 3.28
C GLN A 127 -0.81 1.13 4.41
N GLY A 128 -0.79 2.47 4.37
CA GLY A 128 0.00 3.30 5.28
C GLY A 128 1.52 3.15 5.09
N ARG A 129 1.98 2.61 3.97
CA ARG A 129 3.38 2.21 3.72
C ARG A 129 3.98 2.74 2.43
N TYR A 130 3.23 2.73 1.34
CA TYR A 130 3.75 2.97 -0.02
C TYR A 130 3.20 4.28 -0.55
N GLU A 131 4.04 5.29 -0.64
CA GLU A 131 3.64 6.67 -0.93
C GLU A 131 3.62 6.99 -2.41
N ILE A 132 2.50 7.58 -2.84
CA ILE A 132 2.42 8.45 -4.02
C ILE A 132 2.47 9.89 -3.51
N GLN A 133 3.49 10.61 -3.94
CA GLN A 133 3.76 11.99 -3.53
C GLN A 133 2.72 12.97 -4.06
N ILE A 134 2.33 13.91 -3.22
CA ILE A 134 1.57 15.10 -3.59
C ILE A 134 2.47 16.31 -3.36
N LEU A 135 2.75 17.08 -4.42
CA LEU A 135 3.55 18.30 -4.35
C LEU A 135 3.05 19.29 -5.39
N ASP A 136 3.15 20.58 -5.11
CA ASP A 136 3.06 21.59 -6.17
C ASP A 136 4.29 21.48 -7.07
N SER A 137 4.12 20.75 -8.16
CA SER A 137 5.17 20.52 -9.18
C SER A 137 4.81 21.17 -10.53
N TYR A 138 3.82 22.07 -10.55
CA TYR A 138 3.43 22.73 -11.78
C TYR A 138 4.60 23.46 -12.45
N GLY A 139 4.74 23.25 -13.76
CA GLY A 139 5.78 23.91 -14.57
C GLY A 139 7.21 23.37 -14.40
N LYS A 140 7.47 22.44 -13.46
CA LYS A 140 8.79 21.82 -13.31
C LYS A 140 9.19 21.03 -14.56
N LYS A 141 10.38 21.30 -15.08
CA LYS A 141 10.96 20.60 -16.26
C LYS A 141 11.70 19.33 -15.86
N LYS A 142 12.41 19.37 -14.73
CA LYS A 142 13.11 18.20 -14.17
C LYS A 142 12.33 17.72 -12.96
N ILE A 143 11.84 16.50 -13.02
CA ILE A 143 11.04 15.87 -11.98
C ILE A 143 11.80 14.70 -11.36
N THR A 144 11.51 14.46 -10.10
CA THR A 144 12.10 13.41 -9.28
C THR A 144 11.02 12.59 -8.58
N PHE A 145 11.39 11.60 -7.82
CA PHE A 145 10.48 10.84 -6.95
C PHE A 145 9.76 11.72 -5.90
N GLY A 146 10.30 12.87 -5.56
CA GLY A 146 9.70 13.84 -4.62
C GLY A 146 8.70 14.79 -5.26
N ASP A 147 8.45 14.69 -6.55
CA ASP A 147 7.48 15.51 -7.27
C ASP A 147 6.10 14.83 -7.32
N ASN A 148 5.08 15.60 -7.69
CA ASN A 148 3.69 15.14 -7.70
C ASN A 148 3.50 13.88 -8.55
N GLY A 149 2.97 12.85 -7.93
CA GLY A 149 2.81 11.53 -8.54
C GLY A 149 4.03 10.63 -8.44
N GLY A 150 5.15 11.10 -7.90
CA GLY A 150 6.34 10.27 -7.67
C GLY A 150 6.05 9.15 -6.65
N ILE A 151 6.67 7.99 -6.85
CA ILE A 151 6.75 6.96 -5.82
C ILE A 151 7.92 7.35 -4.91
N TYR A 152 7.59 7.75 -3.67
CA TYR A 152 8.61 8.34 -2.79
C TYR A 152 9.70 7.34 -2.42
N GLN A 153 10.86 7.86 -2.06
CA GLN A 153 12.02 7.04 -1.68
C GLN A 153 11.81 6.29 -0.36
N ARG A 154 12.47 5.17 -0.24
CA ARG A 154 12.71 4.49 1.03
C ARG A 154 13.88 5.15 1.77
N TRP A 155 14.07 4.80 3.05
CA TRP A 155 15.13 5.36 3.86
C TRP A 155 15.78 4.28 4.73
N ALA A 156 17.09 4.11 4.62
CA ALA A 156 17.88 3.25 5.49
C ALA A 156 19.32 3.77 5.58
N ASN A 157 19.96 3.56 6.73
CA ASN A 157 21.36 3.90 6.97
C ASN A 157 21.71 5.38 6.62
N GLY A 158 20.79 6.30 6.95
CA GLY A 158 20.97 7.73 6.69
C GLY A 158 20.82 8.14 5.21
N LYS A 159 20.37 7.24 4.32
CA LYS A 159 20.24 7.49 2.87
C LYS A 159 18.88 7.13 2.32
N GLY A 160 18.41 7.93 1.36
CA GLY A 160 17.25 7.63 0.53
C GLY A 160 17.63 6.73 -0.63
N PHE A 161 16.71 5.83 -1.02
CA PHE A 161 16.89 4.93 -2.18
C PHE A 161 15.54 4.45 -2.71
N GLY A 162 15.51 3.93 -3.92
CA GLY A 162 14.35 3.27 -4.52
C GLY A 162 13.19 4.21 -4.84
N GLY A 163 13.39 5.53 -4.80
CA GLY A 163 12.39 6.50 -5.27
C GLY A 163 12.32 6.54 -6.79
N ILE A 164 11.13 6.68 -7.36
CA ILE A 164 10.88 6.63 -8.80
C ILE A 164 10.09 7.86 -9.23
N ALA A 165 10.68 8.64 -10.13
CA ALA A 165 10.02 9.80 -10.72
C ALA A 165 8.84 9.37 -11.61
N PRO A 166 7.79 10.19 -11.74
CA PRO A 166 6.80 9.97 -12.77
C PRO A 166 7.43 10.07 -14.18
N ILE A 167 6.87 9.35 -15.15
CA ILE A 167 7.36 9.36 -16.54
C ILE A 167 7.23 10.77 -17.15
N VAL A 168 6.20 11.49 -16.75
CA VAL A 168 5.89 12.84 -17.24
C VAL A 168 5.26 13.68 -16.13
N ASN A 169 5.56 14.99 -16.14
CA ASN A 169 4.90 15.95 -15.24
C ASN A 169 3.60 16.45 -15.87
N VAL A 170 2.48 16.05 -15.31
CA VAL A 170 1.13 16.47 -15.71
C VAL A 170 0.41 17.24 -14.61
N SER A 171 1.18 17.80 -13.67
CA SER A 171 0.64 18.61 -12.58
C SER A 171 -0.04 19.85 -13.11
N LYS A 172 -1.21 20.14 -12.58
CA LYS A 172 -1.95 21.36 -12.83
C LYS A 172 -1.49 22.49 -11.92
N PRO A 173 -1.78 23.74 -12.27
CA PRO A 173 -1.50 24.89 -11.41
C PRO A 173 -2.02 24.72 -9.97
N PRO A 174 -1.33 25.31 -8.97
CA PRO A 174 -1.83 25.35 -7.60
C PRO A 174 -3.24 25.95 -7.53
N GLY A 175 -4.11 25.33 -6.76
CA GLY A 175 -5.53 25.69 -6.65
C GLY A 175 -6.44 25.01 -7.67
N GLU A 176 -5.91 24.19 -8.55
CA GLU A 176 -6.69 23.34 -9.44
C GLU A 176 -6.80 21.91 -8.94
N TRP A 177 -7.98 21.30 -9.13
CA TRP A 177 -8.23 19.90 -8.79
C TRP A 177 -7.48 18.96 -9.72
N GLN A 178 -6.75 18.04 -9.11
CA GLN A 178 -6.00 16.99 -9.77
C GLN A 178 -6.59 15.63 -9.43
N LYS A 179 -6.43 14.66 -10.31
CA LYS A 179 -7.01 13.33 -10.17
C LYS A 179 -5.96 12.25 -10.37
N PHE A 180 -5.89 11.35 -9.39
CA PHE A 180 -5.21 10.07 -9.53
C PHE A 180 -6.21 8.93 -9.78
N ILE A 181 -5.85 8.01 -10.66
CA ILE A 181 -6.42 6.66 -10.77
C ILE A 181 -5.25 5.70 -10.60
N ILE A 182 -5.27 4.93 -9.52
CA ILE A 182 -4.15 4.10 -9.09
C ILE A 182 -4.61 2.67 -8.96
N THR A 183 -3.92 1.74 -9.63
CA THR A 183 -4.06 0.30 -9.41
C THR A 183 -2.85 -0.18 -8.62
N PHE A 184 -3.08 -0.58 -7.39
CA PHE A 184 -2.07 -1.03 -6.44
C PHE A 184 -2.27 -2.51 -6.13
N ARG A 185 -1.18 -3.29 -6.24
CA ARG A 185 -1.08 -4.69 -5.84
C ARG A 185 -0.30 -4.78 -4.52
N ALA A 186 -0.94 -5.34 -3.51
CA ALA A 186 -0.33 -5.56 -2.20
C ALA A 186 0.81 -6.59 -2.27
N PRO A 187 1.76 -6.56 -1.33
CA PRO A 187 2.78 -7.59 -1.23
C PRO A 187 2.15 -8.96 -0.94
N ARG A 188 2.81 -10.02 -1.37
CA ARG A 188 2.35 -11.40 -1.15
C ARG A 188 3.18 -12.07 -0.06
N PHE A 189 2.52 -12.94 0.69
CA PHE A 189 3.11 -13.68 1.80
C PHE A 189 2.77 -15.16 1.67
N ASP A 190 3.70 -16.03 2.06
CA ASP A 190 3.46 -17.45 2.18
C ASP A 190 2.71 -17.79 3.49
N LYS A 191 2.39 -19.07 3.70
CA LYS A 191 1.66 -19.55 4.88
C LYS A 191 2.41 -19.31 6.20
N SER A 192 3.73 -19.11 6.14
CA SER A 192 4.56 -18.80 7.32
C SER A 192 4.62 -17.29 7.62
N GLY A 193 3.99 -16.46 6.79
CA GLY A 193 4.02 -15.00 6.92
C GLY A 193 5.28 -14.37 6.35
N ARG A 194 6.12 -15.12 5.60
CA ARG A 194 7.29 -14.58 4.90
C ARG A 194 6.83 -13.93 3.60
N LYS A 195 7.30 -12.69 3.36
CA LYS A 195 7.04 -12.01 2.09
C LYS A 195 7.69 -12.76 0.93
N ILE A 196 6.90 -13.08 -0.11
CA ILE A 196 7.34 -13.77 -1.33
C ILE A 196 7.29 -12.88 -2.56
N GLU A 197 6.47 -11.81 -2.54
CA GLU A 197 6.44 -10.82 -3.61
C GLU A 197 6.30 -9.41 -3.03
N ASN A 198 6.91 -8.45 -3.69
CA ASN A 198 6.85 -7.04 -3.32
C ASN A 198 5.51 -6.40 -3.72
N ALA A 199 5.18 -5.30 -3.06
CA ALA A 199 4.10 -4.43 -3.48
C ALA A 199 4.39 -3.83 -4.86
N ARG A 200 3.33 -3.40 -5.58
CA ARG A 200 3.47 -2.90 -6.95
C ARG A 200 2.42 -1.86 -7.27
N PHE A 201 2.84 -0.74 -7.79
CA PHE A 201 1.96 0.19 -8.50
C PHE A 201 1.80 -0.31 -9.94
N VAL A 202 0.75 -1.09 -10.18
CA VAL A 202 0.48 -1.70 -11.49
C VAL A 202 0.21 -0.63 -12.53
N LYS A 203 -0.53 0.42 -12.13
CA LYS A 203 -0.80 1.58 -12.99
C LYS A 203 -1.08 2.81 -12.15
N VAL A 204 -0.45 3.92 -12.50
CA VAL A 204 -0.76 5.23 -11.93
C VAL A 204 -1.05 6.19 -13.08
N ILE A 205 -2.28 6.71 -13.11
CA ILE A 205 -2.73 7.72 -14.06
C ILE A 205 -2.96 9.01 -13.27
N GLN A 206 -2.35 10.09 -13.71
CA GLN A 206 -2.56 11.43 -13.17
C GLN A 206 -3.13 12.33 -14.26
N ASN A 207 -4.25 12.99 -13.98
CA ASN A 207 -4.91 13.93 -14.89
C ASN A 207 -5.12 13.37 -16.31
N GLY A 208 -5.38 12.05 -16.42
CA GLY A 208 -5.63 11.35 -17.69
C GLY A 208 -4.39 10.78 -18.36
N GLN A 209 -3.17 11.02 -17.87
CA GLN A 209 -1.94 10.48 -18.44
C GLN A 209 -1.30 9.43 -17.54
N LEU A 210 -0.77 8.38 -18.13
CA LEU A 210 0.00 7.34 -17.45
C LEU A 210 1.32 7.92 -16.96
N ILE A 211 1.59 7.81 -15.66
CA ILE A 211 2.81 8.30 -15.03
C ILE A 211 3.67 7.20 -14.39
N HIS A 212 3.09 6.05 -14.09
CA HIS A 212 3.81 4.82 -13.74
C HIS A 212 3.09 3.61 -14.34
N ASP A 213 3.90 2.68 -14.85
CA ASP A 213 3.45 1.40 -15.38
C ASP A 213 4.26 0.27 -14.74
N ASN A 214 3.56 -0.62 -14.04
CA ASN A 214 4.08 -1.86 -13.45
C ASN A 214 5.33 -1.69 -12.56
N VAL A 215 5.32 -0.69 -11.67
CA VAL A 215 6.46 -0.34 -10.81
C VAL A 215 6.43 -1.11 -9.49
N GLU A 216 7.48 -1.87 -9.23
CA GLU A 216 7.67 -2.61 -7.96
C GLU A 216 8.21 -1.68 -6.86
N VAL A 217 7.71 -1.89 -5.62
CA VAL A 217 8.16 -1.17 -4.42
C VAL A 217 8.61 -2.19 -3.38
N THR A 218 9.90 -2.22 -3.09
CA THR A 218 10.55 -3.28 -2.30
C THR A 218 10.34 -3.18 -0.78
N GLY A 219 9.61 -2.16 -0.31
CA GLY A 219 9.26 -1.97 1.11
C GLY A 219 8.69 -0.60 1.39
N PRO A 220 8.34 -0.29 2.67
CA PRO A 220 7.77 0.98 3.07
C PRO A 220 8.62 2.18 2.65
N THR A 221 7.97 3.23 2.16
CA THR A 221 8.64 4.49 1.81
C THR A 221 8.97 5.28 3.07
N ARG A 222 9.81 6.29 2.95
CA ARG A 222 10.19 7.15 4.08
C ARG A 222 8.96 7.76 4.74
N SER A 223 8.97 7.87 6.06
CA SER A 223 7.89 8.46 6.87
C SER A 223 6.55 7.70 6.77
N ALA A 224 6.57 6.43 6.36
CA ALA A 224 5.41 5.57 6.40
C ALA A 224 4.84 5.45 7.81
N GLY A 225 3.54 5.23 7.92
CA GLY A 225 2.86 5.02 9.19
C GLY A 225 3.19 3.68 9.85
N PHE A 226 3.75 2.74 9.08
CA PHE A 226 4.18 1.42 9.53
C PHE A 226 5.51 1.04 8.89
N THR A 227 6.37 0.38 9.66
CA THR A 227 7.70 -0.08 9.20
C THR A 227 7.74 -1.54 8.73
N ASP A 228 6.75 -2.34 9.15
CA ASP A 228 6.53 -3.71 8.68
C ASP A 228 5.77 -3.73 7.36
N GLU A 229 5.69 -4.90 6.72
CA GLU A 229 4.83 -5.11 5.57
C GLU A 229 3.76 -6.16 5.90
N LYS A 230 2.54 -5.96 5.41
CA LYS A 230 1.37 -6.81 5.67
C LYS A 230 0.58 -7.00 4.36
N PRO A 231 -0.24 -8.07 4.25
CA PRO A 231 -1.13 -8.26 3.09
C PRO A 231 -2.21 -7.17 2.99
N THR A 232 -2.55 -6.53 4.11
CA THR A 232 -3.51 -5.41 4.16
C THR A 232 -3.02 -4.27 5.03
N GLY A 233 -3.61 -3.10 4.86
CA GLY A 233 -3.39 -1.94 5.69
C GLY A 233 -4.31 -0.77 5.31
N PRO A 234 -4.38 0.28 6.14
CA PRO A 234 -5.21 1.45 5.89
C PRO A 234 -4.63 2.34 4.80
N LEU A 235 -5.47 3.09 4.09
CA LEU A 235 -5.00 4.26 3.37
C LEU A 235 -4.59 5.32 4.39
N MET A 236 -3.44 5.98 4.17
CA MET A 236 -2.99 7.11 5.00
C MET A 236 -2.83 8.35 4.13
N LEU A 237 -3.29 9.47 4.65
CA LEU A 237 -3.03 10.80 4.08
C LEU A 237 -2.05 11.52 4.98
N GLN A 238 -1.00 12.08 4.39
CA GLN A 238 -0.04 12.90 5.11
C GLN A 238 -0.64 14.28 5.41
N GLY A 239 -0.54 14.71 6.67
CA GLY A 239 -1.21 15.91 7.14
C GLY A 239 -0.30 17.09 7.50
N ASP A 240 1.01 16.90 7.61
CA ASP A 240 1.93 17.79 8.32
C ASP A 240 2.87 18.63 7.43
N HIS A 241 2.77 18.55 6.10
CA HIS A 241 3.73 19.18 5.19
C HIS A 241 3.20 20.34 4.34
N GLY A 242 1.95 20.76 4.58
CA GLY A 242 1.31 21.89 3.91
C GLY A 242 -0.18 21.66 3.68
N PRO A 243 -0.94 22.69 3.30
CA PRO A 243 -2.38 22.55 3.09
C PRO A 243 -2.68 21.63 1.91
N VAL A 244 -3.60 20.69 2.11
CA VAL A 244 -4.11 19.80 1.08
C VAL A 244 -5.63 19.63 1.22
N ALA A 245 -6.30 19.57 0.09
CA ALA A 245 -7.74 19.36 0.01
C ALA A 245 -8.04 18.07 -0.78
N PHE A 246 -9.01 17.28 -0.31
CA PHE A 246 -9.51 16.08 -0.98
C PHE A 246 -11.03 16.17 -1.11
N ARG A 247 -11.58 16.01 -2.30
CA ARG A 247 -13.04 15.99 -2.51
C ARG A 247 -13.60 14.61 -2.81
N LYS A 248 -12.74 13.67 -3.21
CA LYS A 248 -13.12 12.30 -3.53
C LYS A 248 -12.00 11.32 -3.19
N ILE A 249 -12.32 10.30 -2.40
CA ILE A 249 -11.42 9.17 -2.14
C ILE A 249 -12.28 7.90 -2.17
N VAL A 250 -12.12 7.12 -3.23
CA VAL A 250 -12.87 5.87 -3.45
C VAL A 250 -11.86 4.75 -3.68
N LEU A 251 -11.97 3.70 -2.89
CA LEU A 251 -11.22 2.46 -3.05
C LEU A 251 -12.15 1.37 -3.58
N LYS A 252 -11.73 0.70 -4.64
CA LYS A 252 -12.42 -0.46 -5.22
C LYS A 252 -11.52 -1.66 -5.04
N PRO A 253 -11.91 -2.65 -4.21
CA PRO A 253 -11.16 -3.89 -4.13
C PRO A 253 -10.90 -4.47 -5.51
N ALA A 254 -9.68 -4.87 -5.75
CA ALA A 254 -9.23 -5.51 -6.99
C ALA A 254 -8.71 -6.90 -6.65
N LYS A 255 -8.69 -7.79 -7.65
CA LYS A 255 -7.95 -9.05 -7.59
C LYS A 255 -6.91 -8.96 -8.70
N LEU A 256 -5.66 -8.89 -8.28
CA LEU A 256 -4.51 -8.76 -9.18
C LEU A 256 -3.62 -9.99 -8.98
N ASP A 257 -3.32 -10.65 -10.06
CA ASP A 257 -2.45 -11.83 -10.06
C ASP A 257 -0.99 -11.43 -9.97
#